data_09639eda83ef4d5a05e81cede09822c6
#
_entry.id   09639eda83ef4d5a05e81cede09822c6
#
_cell.length_a   1.000
_cell.length_b   1.000
_cell.length_c   1.000
_cell.angle_alpha   90.00
_cell.angle_beta   90.00
_cell.angle_gamma   90.00
#
_symmetry.space_group_name_H-M   'P 1'
#
loop_
_entity.id
_entity.type
_entity.pdbx_description
1 polymer ?
#
loop_
_entity_poly.entity_id
_entity_poly.type
_entity_poly.pdbx_seq_one_letter_code
_entity_poly.pdbx_strand_id
1 'polypeptide(L)'
;MSEWKKICSVTDIPVLGSRRVARDQGIDVAVFRNDQDQVFALLDRCPHKGGPLSQGIVFGTSVACPLHNWTIGLADGCAKAPDEGCTQAFSVKVVDGAVHLDSTELATLALDAVAPVAGPAHRVLA
;
A
#
# COMPACT_ATOMS: atom_id res chain seq x y z
N MET A 1 -2.36 14.11 -17.98
CA MET A 1 -1.15 14.53 -17.27
C MET A 1 -1.30 14.19 -15.80
N SER A 2 -0.21 13.71 -15.23
CA SER A 2 -0.22 13.36 -13.81
C SER A 2 -0.06 14.60 -12.96
N GLU A 3 -0.82 14.65 -11.87
CA GLU A 3 -0.66 15.68 -10.86
C GLU A 3 -0.14 15.03 -9.58
N TRP A 4 1.03 15.43 -9.16
CA TRP A 4 1.66 14.85 -7.98
C TRP A 4 1.23 15.60 -6.73
N LYS A 5 0.63 14.87 -5.81
CA LYS A 5 0.16 15.42 -4.55
C LYS A 5 1.06 14.94 -3.42
N LYS A 6 1.62 15.87 -2.66
CA LYS A 6 2.41 15.52 -1.49
C LYS A 6 1.51 14.89 -0.43
N ILE A 7 1.89 13.70 0.03
CA ILE A 7 1.15 12.95 1.04
C ILE A 7 1.80 13.08 2.41
N CYS A 8 3.12 12.89 2.47
CA CYS A 8 3.86 12.91 3.73
C CYS A 8 5.35 12.99 3.42
N SER A 9 6.17 12.98 4.46
CA SER A 9 7.61 12.81 4.31
C SER A 9 7.96 11.34 4.47
N VAL A 10 9.10 10.91 3.91
CA VAL A 10 9.57 9.54 4.07
C VAL A 10 9.67 9.20 5.57
N THR A 11 10.12 10.16 6.38
CA THR A 11 10.27 9.95 7.82
C THR A 11 8.93 9.78 8.56
N ASP A 12 7.81 10.12 7.93
CA ASP A 12 6.49 9.90 8.50
C ASP A 12 6.05 8.44 8.37
N ILE A 13 6.78 7.64 7.58
CA ILE A 13 6.51 6.22 7.41
C ILE A 13 7.54 5.45 8.23
N PRO A 14 7.12 4.56 9.14
CA PRO A 14 8.10 3.77 9.91
C PRO A 14 8.97 2.94 8.99
N VAL A 15 10.24 2.78 9.33
CA VAL A 15 11.13 1.87 8.59
C VAL A 15 10.56 0.46 8.67
N LEU A 16 10.51 -0.23 7.54
CA LEU A 16 9.91 -1.56 7.41
C LEU A 16 8.42 -1.54 7.82
N GLY A 17 7.77 -0.41 7.61
CA GLY A 17 6.38 -0.22 7.97
C GLY A 17 5.60 0.46 6.87
N SER A 18 4.45 1.00 7.25
CA SER A 18 3.53 1.60 6.31
C SER A 18 2.74 2.74 6.94
N ARG A 19 2.06 3.48 6.07
CA ARG A 19 1.10 4.50 6.46
C ARG A 19 -0.10 4.39 5.52
N ARG A 20 -1.30 4.46 6.06
CA ARG A 20 -2.51 4.49 5.24
C ARG A 20 -2.83 5.90 4.80
N VAL A 21 -3.22 6.02 3.54
CA VAL A 21 -3.61 7.29 2.95
C VAL A 21 -5.06 7.18 2.51
N ALA A 22 -5.91 7.97 3.14
CA ALA A 22 -7.33 8.04 2.77
C ALA A 22 -7.47 8.83 1.47
N ARG A 23 -8.50 8.49 0.70
CA ARG A 23 -8.82 9.23 -0.51
C ARG A 23 -10.33 9.46 -0.55
N ASP A 24 -10.77 10.40 -1.40
CA ASP A 24 -12.16 10.82 -1.43
C ASP A 24 -13.11 9.67 -1.80
N GLN A 25 -12.68 8.81 -2.70
CA GLN A 25 -13.46 7.64 -3.12
C GLN A 25 -12.56 6.43 -3.13
N GLY A 26 -13.13 5.29 -2.78
CA GLY A 26 -12.39 4.04 -2.72
C GLY A 26 -11.74 3.82 -1.37
N ILE A 27 -11.19 2.61 -1.19
CA ILE A 27 -10.50 2.27 0.05
C ILE A 27 -9.11 2.89 0.09
N ASP A 28 -8.51 2.87 1.26
CA ASP A 28 -7.22 3.51 1.48
C ASP A 28 -6.12 2.91 0.61
N VAL A 29 -5.11 3.72 0.36
CA VAL A 29 -3.85 3.32 -0.25
C VAL A 29 -2.84 3.14 0.87
N ALA A 30 -2.09 2.05 0.86
CA ALA A 30 -1.02 1.81 1.81
C ALA A 30 0.29 2.25 1.19
N VAL A 31 1.04 3.10 1.89
CA VAL A 31 2.36 3.56 1.46
C VAL A 31 3.38 2.88 2.35
N PHE A 32 4.34 2.17 1.74
CA PHE A 32 5.30 1.33 2.45
C PHE A 32 6.71 1.90 2.33
N ARG A 33 7.50 1.70 3.37
CA ARG A 33 8.90 2.08 3.40
C ARG A 33 9.74 0.86 3.80
N ASN A 34 10.73 0.52 2.99
CA ASN A 34 11.61 -0.59 3.33
C ASN A 34 12.86 -0.10 4.07
N ASP A 35 13.80 -1.00 4.34
CA ASP A 35 15.02 -0.67 5.08
C ASP A 35 16.05 0.11 4.26
N GLN A 36 15.80 0.30 2.97
CA GLN A 36 16.63 1.11 2.10
C GLN A 36 15.96 2.44 1.75
N ASP A 37 14.93 2.80 2.51
CA ASP A 37 14.15 4.04 2.34
C ASP A 37 13.46 4.13 0.97
N GLN A 38 13.26 2.99 0.30
CA GLN A 38 12.43 2.95 -0.89
C GLN A 38 10.97 2.98 -0.48
N VAL A 39 10.16 3.72 -1.24
CA VAL A 39 8.75 3.92 -0.93
C VAL A 39 7.90 3.35 -2.06
N PHE A 40 6.86 2.62 -1.66
CA PHE A 40 5.94 1.98 -2.60
C PHE A 40 4.51 2.24 -2.15
N ALA A 41 3.56 2.18 -3.07
CA ALA A 41 2.15 2.38 -2.74
C ALA A 41 1.32 1.30 -3.40
N LEU A 42 0.49 0.64 -2.60
CA LEU A 42 -0.45 -0.38 -3.05
C LEU A 42 -1.83 -0.08 -2.47
N LEU A 43 -2.87 -0.56 -3.16
CA LEU A 43 -4.19 -0.60 -2.56
C LEU A 43 -4.10 -1.40 -1.26
N ASP A 44 -4.72 -0.92 -0.19
CA ASP A 44 -4.61 -1.56 1.12
C ASP A 44 -5.52 -2.79 1.21
N ARG A 45 -5.30 -3.73 0.31
CA ARG A 45 -6.09 -4.95 0.23
C ARG A 45 -5.29 -6.06 -0.44
N CYS A 46 -5.09 -7.15 0.28
CA CYS A 46 -4.40 -8.33 -0.25
C CYS A 46 -5.26 -8.98 -1.35
N PRO A 47 -4.67 -9.39 -2.47
CA PRO A 47 -5.45 -10.03 -3.54
C PRO A 47 -6.00 -11.41 -3.18
N HIS A 48 -5.50 -12.03 -2.11
CA HIS A 48 -5.97 -13.36 -1.70
C HIS A 48 -7.30 -13.28 -0.95
N LYS A 49 -7.26 -12.85 0.30
CA LYS A 49 -8.46 -12.81 1.15
C LYS A 49 -8.86 -11.39 1.54
N GLY A 50 -8.25 -10.40 0.91
CA GLY A 50 -8.59 -9.01 1.18
C GLY A 50 -8.06 -8.48 2.50
N GLY A 51 -7.00 -9.07 3.05
CA GLY A 51 -6.41 -8.55 4.27
C GLY A 51 -5.78 -7.19 4.07
N PRO A 52 -5.70 -6.35 5.12
CA PRO A 52 -5.11 -5.02 5.01
C PRO A 52 -3.60 -5.13 4.94
N LEU A 53 -3.03 -4.87 3.75
CA LEU A 53 -1.59 -4.97 3.54
C LEU A 53 -0.81 -4.00 4.42
N SER A 54 -1.41 -2.88 4.80
CA SER A 54 -0.76 -1.91 5.69
C SER A 54 -0.42 -2.50 7.05
N GLN A 55 -1.06 -3.59 7.45
CA GLN A 55 -0.78 -4.28 8.71
C GLN A 55 0.20 -5.44 8.52
N GLY A 56 0.71 -5.63 7.32
CA GLY A 56 1.64 -6.70 7.01
C GLY A 56 3.08 -6.36 7.40
N ILE A 57 3.96 -7.32 7.18
CA ILE A 57 5.38 -7.19 7.50
C ILE A 57 6.15 -6.89 6.22
N VAL A 58 6.85 -5.76 6.20
CA VAL A 58 7.68 -5.36 5.06
C VAL A 58 9.07 -5.98 5.19
N PHE A 59 9.54 -6.58 4.10
CA PHE A 59 10.90 -7.10 4.04
C PHE A 59 11.40 -7.01 2.60
N GLY A 60 12.61 -6.47 2.41
CA GLY A 60 13.17 -6.26 1.07
C GLY A 60 12.25 -5.37 0.24
N THR A 61 11.72 -5.90 -0.86
CA THR A 61 10.77 -5.20 -1.74
C THR A 61 9.41 -5.90 -1.73
N SER A 62 9.05 -6.51 -0.61
CA SER A 62 7.82 -7.28 -0.46
C SER A 62 7.12 -6.97 0.84
N VAL A 63 5.85 -7.35 0.93
CA VAL A 63 5.08 -7.31 2.17
C VAL A 63 4.36 -8.64 2.35
N ALA A 64 4.37 -9.17 3.59
CA ALA A 64 3.63 -10.37 3.92
C ALA A 64 2.25 -9.99 4.42
N CYS A 65 1.21 -10.54 3.78
CA CYS A 65 -0.17 -10.27 4.17
C CYS A 65 -0.44 -10.81 5.57
N PRO A 66 -1.11 -10.03 6.45
CA PRO A 66 -1.34 -10.47 7.83
C PRO A 66 -2.28 -11.67 7.96
N LEU A 67 -3.08 -11.98 6.94
CA LEU A 67 -4.08 -13.06 7.06
C LEU A 67 -3.49 -14.43 6.78
N HIS A 68 -2.70 -14.61 5.71
CA HIS A 68 -2.20 -15.92 5.33
C HIS A 68 -0.75 -15.90 4.89
N ASN A 69 -0.03 -14.85 5.24
CA ASN A 69 1.39 -14.69 4.92
C ASN A 69 1.72 -14.77 3.43
N TRP A 70 0.77 -14.42 2.57
CA TRP A 70 1.10 -14.26 1.16
C TRP A 70 2.12 -13.16 1.00
N THR A 71 3.14 -13.42 0.19
CA THR A 71 4.16 -12.43 -0.11
C THR A 71 3.75 -11.65 -1.34
N ILE A 72 3.59 -10.34 -1.19
CA ILE A 72 3.16 -9.45 -2.25
C ILE A 72 4.32 -8.53 -2.61
N GLY A 73 4.66 -8.45 -3.90
CA GLY A 73 5.69 -7.53 -4.36
C GLY A 73 5.21 -6.09 -4.22
N LEU A 74 6.04 -5.23 -3.64
CA LEU A 74 5.67 -3.84 -3.42
C LEU A 74 5.67 -3.03 -4.71
N ALA A 75 6.50 -3.39 -5.68
CA ALA A 75 6.60 -2.64 -6.93
C ALA A 75 5.41 -2.89 -7.86
N ASP A 76 4.89 -4.11 -7.89
CA ASP A 76 3.83 -4.50 -8.82
C ASP A 76 2.52 -4.87 -8.15
N GLY A 77 2.51 -5.08 -6.84
CA GLY A 77 1.31 -5.48 -6.12
C GLY A 77 0.92 -6.94 -6.33
N CYS A 78 1.80 -7.76 -6.90
CA CYS A 78 1.45 -9.12 -7.28
C CYS A 78 2.03 -10.14 -6.32
N ALA A 79 1.25 -11.21 -6.08
CA ALA A 79 1.67 -12.30 -5.22
C ALA A 79 2.85 -13.04 -5.82
N LYS A 80 3.76 -13.47 -4.96
CA LYS A 80 4.91 -14.29 -5.37
C LYS A 80 4.46 -15.73 -5.53
N ALA A 81 5.08 -16.43 -6.49
CA ALA A 81 4.79 -17.84 -6.72
C ALA A 81 5.01 -18.66 -5.43
N PRO A 82 4.22 -19.70 -5.15
CA PRO A 82 3.20 -20.31 -6.02
C PRO A 82 1.84 -19.60 -6.00
N ASP A 83 1.70 -18.54 -5.22
CA ASP A 83 0.43 -17.82 -5.12
C ASP A 83 0.22 -16.95 -6.36
N GLU A 84 -1.04 -16.61 -6.64
CA GLU A 84 -1.40 -15.83 -7.81
C GLU A 84 -2.41 -14.75 -7.44
N GLY A 85 -2.30 -13.62 -8.12
CA GLY A 85 -3.21 -12.50 -7.94
C GLY A 85 -2.44 -11.21 -7.70
N CYS A 86 -3.07 -10.09 -8.02
CA CYS A 86 -2.45 -8.78 -7.85
C CYS A 86 -3.45 -7.81 -7.25
N THR A 87 -2.94 -6.88 -6.44
CA THR A 87 -3.69 -5.72 -6.01
C THR A 87 -3.21 -4.51 -6.81
N GLN A 88 -3.96 -3.43 -6.77
CA GLN A 88 -3.63 -2.23 -7.54
C GLN A 88 -2.37 -1.56 -6.97
N ALA A 89 -1.38 -1.34 -7.82
CA ALA A 89 -0.22 -0.54 -7.46
C ALA A 89 -0.45 0.91 -7.89
N PHE A 90 0.10 1.84 -7.12
CA PHE A 90 0.01 3.27 -7.38
C PHE A 90 1.41 3.84 -7.58
N SER A 91 1.51 4.87 -8.42
CA SER A 91 2.79 5.51 -8.70
C SER A 91 3.23 6.37 -7.51
N VAL A 92 4.52 6.31 -7.21
CA VAL A 92 5.12 7.07 -6.11
C VAL A 92 6.26 7.90 -6.66
N LYS A 93 6.38 9.12 -6.17
CA LYS A 93 7.50 10.00 -6.48
C LYS A 93 8.03 10.57 -5.17
N VAL A 94 9.33 10.45 -4.95
CA VAL A 94 9.97 11.03 -3.76
C VAL A 94 10.91 12.13 -4.23
N VAL A 95 10.70 13.35 -3.71
CA VAL A 95 11.54 14.51 -4.02
C VAL A 95 11.91 15.17 -2.70
N ASP A 96 13.21 15.27 -2.45
CA ASP A 96 13.73 15.89 -1.21
C ASP A 96 13.06 15.34 0.05
N GLY A 97 12.87 14.02 0.09
CA GLY A 97 12.27 13.36 1.23
C GLY A 97 10.75 13.48 1.30
N ALA A 98 10.10 14.15 0.34
CA ALA A 98 8.65 14.28 0.30
C ALA A 98 8.06 13.21 -0.60
N VAL A 99 7.08 12.48 -0.07
CA VAL A 99 6.39 11.40 -0.78
C VAL A 99 5.18 11.98 -1.50
N HIS A 100 5.10 11.73 -2.81
CA HIS A 100 3.99 12.18 -3.64
C HIS A 100 3.30 11.00 -4.29
N LEU A 101 1.99 11.06 -4.38
CA LEU A 101 1.18 10.13 -5.15
C LEU A 101 0.49 10.89 -6.27
N ASP A 102 0.18 10.16 -7.35
CA ASP A 102 -0.52 10.74 -8.50
C ASP A 102 -2.00 10.93 -8.15
N SER A 103 -2.45 12.18 -8.09
CA SER A 103 -3.83 12.49 -7.71
C SER A 103 -4.83 11.94 -8.70
N THR A 104 -4.48 11.82 -9.97
CA THR A 104 -5.35 11.21 -10.97
C THR A 104 -5.58 9.73 -10.66
N GLU A 105 -4.52 9.00 -10.31
CA GLU A 105 -4.66 7.60 -9.91
C GLU A 105 -5.50 7.46 -8.65
N LEU A 106 -5.30 8.33 -7.66
CA LEU A 106 -6.10 8.30 -6.44
C LEU A 106 -7.58 8.52 -6.70
N ALA A 107 -7.91 9.28 -7.73
CA ALA A 107 -9.29 9.60 -8.08
C ALA A 107 -9.94 8.57 -9.02
N THR A 108 -9.15 7.71 -9.65
CA THR A 108 -9.67 6.84 -10.72
C THR A 108 -9.41 5.34 -10.53
N LEU A 109 -8.36 4.95 -9.82
CA LEU A 109 -7.97 3.54 -9.73
C LEU A 109 -8.64 2.84 -8.55
N ALA A 110 -9.16 1.64 -8.82
CA ALA A 110 -9.71 0.73 -7.81
C ALA A 110 -10.75 1.39 -6.89
N LEU A 111 -11.62 2.21 -7.45
CA LEU A 111 -12.65 2.92 -6.69
C LEU A 111 -13.73 1.98 -6.16
N ASP A 112 -13.97 0.88 -6.84
CA ASP A 112 -15.02 -0.07 -6.52
C ASP A 112 -14.53 -1.24 -5.68
N ALA A 113 -13.27 -1.20 -5.21
CA ALA A 113 -12.73 -2.27 -4.41
C ALA A 113 -13.46 -2.37 -3.05
N VAL A 114 -13.72 -3.59 -2.62
CA VAL A 114 -14.34 -3.83 -1.33
C VAL A 114 -13.34 -3.57 -0.22
N ALA A 115 -13.80 -3.01 0.89
CA ALA A 115 -12.95 -2.72 2.03
C ALA A 115 -12.21 -3.99 2.50
N PRO A 116 -10.97 -3.86 3.01
CA PRO A 116 -10.22 -5.02 3.44
C PRO A 116 -10.89 -5.72 4.61
N VAL A 117 -10.72 -7.04 4.66
CA VAL A 117 -11.18 -7.83 5.78
C VAL A 117 -10.32 -7.49 6.99
N ALA A 118 -10.95 -7.15 8.10
CA ALA A 118 -10.23 -6.85 9.32
C ALA A 118 -9.57 -8.13 9.84
N GLY A 119 -8.33 -8.02 10.25
CA GLY A 119 -7.66 -9.12 10.94
C GLY A 119 -8.28 -9.35 12.31
N PRO A 120 -7.82 -10.38 13.03
CA PRO A 120 -8.36 -10.66 14.36
C PRO A 120 -8.14 -9.50 15.33
N ALA A 121 -7.06 -8.78 15.20
CA ALA A 121 -6.87 -7.57 15.97
C ALA A 121 -7.75 -6.49 15.35
N HIS A 122 -8.55 -5.86 16.16
CA HIS A 122 -9.38 -4.78 15.65
C HIS A 122 -8.51 -3.67 15.08
N ARG A 123 -9.06 -2.97 14.11
CA ARG A 123 -8.37 -1.85 13.52
C ARG A 123 -8.43 -0.64 14.42
N VAL A 124 -7.33 0.07 14.45
CA VAL A 124 -7.35 1.41 15.01
C VAL A 124 -7.88 2.33 13.93
N LEU A 125 -8.97 3.00 14.24
CA LEU A 125 -9.54 3.95 13.28
C LEU A 125 -8.67 5.20 13.25
N ALA A 126 -8.33 5.58 12.07
CA ALA A 126 -7.56 6.80 11.89
C ALA A 126 -8.42 8.01 12.14
#